data_fb693e80bb198d560b08f10542abd0bb
#
_entry.id   fb693e80bb198d560b08f10542abd0bb
#
_cell.length_a   1.000
_cell.length_b   1.000
_cell.length_c   1.000
_cell.angle_alpha   90.00
_cell.angle_beta   90.00
_cell.angle_gamma   90.00
#
_symmetry.space_group_name_H-M   'P 1'
#
loop_
_entity.id
_entity.type
_entity.pdbx_description
1 polymer ?
#
loop_
_entity_poly.entity_id
_entity_poly.type
_entity_poly.pdbx_seq_one_letter_code
_entity_poly.pdbx_strand_id
1 'polypeptide(L)'
;WPTVITMTSYTVMQFVDAVLLGQVGTEDVAAQGNAGVWAFAPISIAAGTLSLVNTFVSQNLGAGDANRGAKFAWAGLWLSLIWWLVVMLPLAAALPWFFERIHGELGQPSLVQKEVAYGQILLVGGLFSLLGRLSHNCFFGLQRPKVVTVSALVGNLTNFAASYALIFGESGLP
;
A
#
# COMPACT_ATOMS: atom_id res chain seq x y z
N TRP A 1 -9.93 -17.61 -11.41
CA TRP A 1 -11.01 -16.88 -10.75
C TRP A 1 -10.56 -16.17 -9.45
N PRO A 2 -9.79 -16.79 -8.49
CA PRO A 2 -9.41 -16.11 -7.24
C PRO A 2 -8.72 -14.76 -7.46
N THR A 3 -7.80 -14.70 -8.39
CA THR A 3 -7.06 -13.45 -8.71
C THR A 3 -7.99 -12.35 -9.23
N VAL A 4 -8.95 -12.70 -10.09
CA VAL A 4 -9.93 -11.75 -10.62
C VAL A 4 -10.79 -11.18 -9.48
N ILE A 5 -11.29 -12.05 -8.61
CA ILE A 5 -12.08 -11.63 -7.43
C ILE A 5 -11.25 -10.69 -6.54
N THR A 6 -9.99 -11.01 -6.28
CA THR A 6 -9.09 -10.18 -5.49
C THR A 6 -8.88 -8.80 -6.12
N MET A 7 -8.60 -8.74 -7.43
CA MET A 7 -8.37 -7.47 -8.13
C MET A 7 -9.64 -6.62 -8.18
N THR A 8 -10.79 -7.24 -8.48
CA THR A 8 -12.07 -6.54 -8.47
C THR A 8 -12.41 -5.99 -7.08
N SER A 9 -12.17 -6.76 -6.03
CA SER A 9 -12.44 -6.30 -4.65
C SER A 9 -11.59 -5.10 -4.27
N TYR A 10 -10.33 -5.04 -4.68
CA TYR A 10 -9.47 -3.85 -4.47
C TYR A 10 -9.98 -2.62 -5.24
N THR A 11 -10.42 -2.81 -6.49
CA THR A 11 -10.98 -1.70 -7.28
C THR A 11 -12.25 -1.14 -6.65
N VAL A 12 -13.14 -2.02 -6.17
CA VAL A 12 -14.36 -1.62 -5.46
C VAL A 12 -14.01 -0.88 -4.16
N MET A 13 -13.04 -1.38 -3.39
CA MET A 13 -12.57 -0.74 -2.17
C MET A 13 -12.06 0.69 -2.46
N GLN A 14 -11.17 0.86 -3.45
CA GLN A 14 -10.65 2.18 -3.82
C GLN A 14 -11.76 3.14 -4.28
N PHE A 15 -12.75 2.63 -5.01
CA PHE A 15 -13.89 3.44 -5.43
C PHE A 15 -14.73 3.90 -4.23
N VAL A 16 -15.01 2.99 -3.30
CA VAL A 16 -15.76 3.33 -2.08
C VAL A 16 -15.00 4.34 -1.22
N ASP A 17 -13.70 4.15 -1.01
CA ASP A 17 -12.86 5.10 -0.28
C ASP A 17 -12.88 6.50 -0.92
N ALA A 18 -12.81 6.59 -2.24
CA ALA A 18 -12.89 7.85 -2.95
C ALA A 18 -14.27 8.52 -2.81
N VAL A 19 -15.35 7.75 -2.82
CA VAL A 19 -16.72 8.27 -2.61
C VAL A 19 -16.90 8.76 -1.18
N LEU A 20 -16.41 8.02 -0.18
CA LEU A 20 -16.49 8.42 1.23
C LEU A 20 -15.68 9.71 1.46
N LEU A 21 -14.48 9.78 0.93
CA LEU A 21 -13.62 10.96 1.08
C LEU A 21 -14.20 12.19 0.35
N GLY A 22 -14.88 11.98 -0.77
CA GLY A 22 -15.56 13.05 -1.51
C GLY A 22 -16.68 13.75 -0.72
N GLN A 23 -17.20 13.10 0.32
CA GLN A 23 -18.19 13.70 1.22
C GLN A 23 -17.56 14.58 2.30
N VAL A 24 -16.26 14.42 2.57
CA VAL A 24 -15.52 15.22 3.56
C VAL A 24 -15.10 16.57 2.97
N GLY A 25 -14.51 16.57 1.77
CA GLY A 25 -14.12 17.80 1.09
C GLY A 25 -13.32 17.57 -0.19
N THR A 26 -13.39 18.53 -1.09
CA THR A 26 -12.67 18.48 -2.37
C THR A 26 -11.15 18.58 -2.20
N GLU A 27 -10.68 19.32 -1.19
CA GLU A 27 -9.25 19.43 -0.87
C GLU A 27 -8.67 18.09 -0.39
N ASP A 28 -9.44 17.31 0.36
CA ASP A 28 -9.00 16.01 0.89
C ASP A 28 -8.87 14.98 -0.24
N VAL A 29 -9.78 15.02 -1.22
CA VAL A 29 -9.67 14.19 -2.45
C VAL A 29 -8.45 14.61 -3.28
N ALA A 30 -8.19 15.91 -3.42
CA ALA A 30 -7.03 16.40 -4.14
C ALA A 30 -5.71 15.99 -3.46
N ALA A 31 -5.63 16.13 -2.12
CA ALA A 31 -4.49 15.72 -1.33
C ALA A 31 -4.23 14.20 -1.45
N GLN A 32 -5.28 13.38 -1.35
CA GLN A 32 -5.19 11.92 -1.56
C GLN A 32 -4.65 11.59 -2.96
N GLY A 33 -5.19 12.23 -4.00
CA GLY A 33 -4.77 11.98 -5.38
C GLY A 33 -3.29 12.32 -5.60
N ASN A 34 -2.89 13.53 -5.23
CA ASN A 34 -1.52 14.01 -5.46
C ASN A 34 -0.51 13.23 -4.61
N ALA A 35 -0.67 13.20 -3.29
CA ALA A 35 0.26 12.51 -2.41
C ALA A 35 0.26 11.00 -2.63
N GLY A 36 -0.90 10.42 -2.99
CA GLY A 36 -1.03 9.01 -3.34
C GLY A 36 -0.16 8.61 -4.53
N VAL A 37 -0.13 9.41 -5.60
CA VAL A 37 0.72 9.15 -6.77
C VAL A 37 2.21 9.14 -6.40
N TRP A 38 2.66 10.12 -5.61
CA TRP A 38 4.05 10.20 -5.17
C TRP A 38 4.45 9.09 -4.22
N ALA A 39 3.57 8.69 -3.30
CA ALA A 39 3.81 7.55 -2.41
C ALA A 39 3.76 6.21 -3.16
N PHE A 40 2.94 6.10 -4.21
CA PHE A 40 2.81 4.88 -5.01
C PHE A 40 4.10 4.54 -5.77
N ALA A 41 4.85 5.53 -6.26
CA ALA A 41 6.06 5.30 -7.04
C ALA A 41 7.10 4.41 -6.33
N PRO A 42 7.60 4.74 -5.12
CA PRO A 42 8.54 3.89 -4.41
C PRO A 42 7.95 2.55 -3.98
N ILE A 43 6.65 2.50 -3.65
CA ILE A 43 5.95 1.26 -3.32
C ILE A 43 5.90 0.32 -4.54
N SER A 44 5.61 0.84 -5.73
CA SER A 44 5.48 0.04 -6.95
C SER A 44 6.80 -0.57 -7.41
N ILE A 45 7.92 0.16 -7.26
CA ILE A 45 9.27 -0.35 -7.58
C ILE A 45 9.60 -1.55 -6.69
N ALA A 46 9.43 -1.40 -5.38
CA ALA A 46 9.65 -2.51 -4.45
C ALA A 46 8.71 -3.68 -4.70
N ALA A 47 7.42 -3.39 -4.94
CA ALA A 47 6.41 -4.41 -5.23
C ALA A 47 6.74 -5.22 -6.50
N GLY A 48 7.25 -4.54 -7.55
CA GLY A 48 7.73 -5.20 -8.77
C GLY A 48 8.87 -6.18 -8.46
N THR A 49 9.85 -5.76 -7.65
CA THR A 49 10.94 -6.64 -7.22
C THR A 49 10.46 -7.80 -6.35
N LEU A 50 9.53 -7.54 -5.41
CA LEU A 50 8.95 -8.58 -4.56
C LEU A 50 8.11 -9.62 -5.35
N SER A 51 7.63 -9.27 -6.54
CA SER A 51 6.90 -10.24 -7.39
C SER A 51 7.76 -11.41 -7.81
N LEU A 52 9.09 -11.25 -7.90
CA LEU A 52 10.04 -12.33 -8.20
C LEU A 52 10.02 -13.43 -7.14
N VAL A 53 9.64 -13.11 -5.89
CA VAL A 53 9.52 -14.11 -4.83
C VAL A 53 8.51 -15.19 -5.20
N ASN A 54 7.39 -14.81 -5.83
CA ASN A 54 6.41 -15.78 -6.34
C ASN A 54 7.08 -16.78 -7.30
N THR A 55 7.87 -16.29 -8.25
CA THR A 55 8.56 -17.12 -9.24
C THR A 55 9.55 -18.08 -8.56
N PHE A 56 10.41 -17.57 -7.69
CA PHE A 56 11.40 -18.41 -7.01
C PHE A 56 10.77 -19.43 -6.07
N VAL A 57 9.72 -19.05 -5.34
CA VAL A 57 9.01 -19.98 -4.46
C VAL A 57 8.34 -21.09 -5.27
N SER A 58 7.66 -20.76 -6.38
CA SER A 58 6.98 -21.74 -7.21
C SER A 58 7.96 -22.69 -7.92
N GLN A 59 9.09 -22.19 -8.42
CA GLN A 59 10.13 -23.01 -9.06
C GLN A 59 10.76 -24.01 -8.07
N ASN A 60 11.10 -23.55 -6.85
CA ASN A 60 11.68 -24.43 -5.85
C ASN A 60 10.66 -25.43 -5.30
N LEU A 61 9.38 -25.04 -5.20
CA LEU A 61 8.31 -25.96 -4.84
C LEU A 61 8.17 -27.06 -5.90
N GLY A 62 8.19 -26.71 -7.19
CA GLY A 62 8.14 -27.65 -8.29
C GLY A 62 9.35 -28.58 -8.36
N ALA A 63 10.52 -28.13 -7.91
CA ALA A 63 11.73 -28.92 -7.78
C ALA A 63 11.77 -29.81 -6.51
N GLY A 64 10.76 -29.77 -5.65
CA GLY A 64 10.67 -30.52 -4.41
C GLY A 64 11.47 -29.94 -3.23
N ASP A 65 12.07 -28.74 -3.38
CA ASP A 65 12.86 -28.07 -2.35
C ASP A 65 12.13 -26.86 -1.75
N ALA A 66 11.12 -27.14 -0.93
CA ALA A 66 10.35 -26.10 -0.25
C ALA A 66 11.20 -25.26 0.70
N ASN A 67 12.25 -25.84 1.32
CA ASN A 67 13.15 -25.13 2.22
C ASN A 67 13.93 -24.02 1.48
N ARG A 68 14.33 -24.28 0.25
CA ARG A 68 14.99 -23.29 -0.60
C ARG A 68 14.02 -22.19 -1.00
N GLY A 69 12.75 -22.52 -1.26
CA GLY A 69 11.68 -21.52 -1.49
C GLY A 69 11.51 -20.56 -0.31
N ALA A 70 11.57 -21.06 0.93
CA ALA A 70 11.47 -20.24 2.14
C ALA A 70 12.60 -19.21 2.28
N LYS A 71 13.82 -19.50 1.79
CA LYS A 71 14.94 -18.54 1.79
C LYS A 71 14.65 -17.31 0.96
N PHE A 72 13.92 -17.45 -0.15
CA PHE A 72 13.52 -16.31 -0.98
C PHE A 72 12.44 -15.46 -0.29
N ALA A 73 11.55 -16.07 0.51
CA ALA A 73 10.61 -15.31 1.33
C ALA A 73 11.35 -14.45 2.39
N TRP A 74 12.36 -15.01 3.05
CA TRP A 74 13.23 -14.26 3.97
C TRP A 74 14.01 -13.15 3.27
N ALA A 75 14.56 -13.40 2.09
CA ALA A 75 15.23 -12.37 1.29
C ALA A 75 14.26 -11.22 0.94
N GLY A 76 13.02 -11.54 0.57
CA GLY A 76 11.97 -10.56 0.32
C GLY A 76 11.61 -9.72 1.55
N LEU A 77 11.63 -10.32 2.75
CA LEU A 77 11.41 -9.59 4.02
C LEU A 77 12.52 -8.58 4.27
N TRP A 78 13.78 -8.99 4.16
CA TRP A 78 14.92 -8.08 4.31
C TRP A 78 14.91 -6.98 3.24
N LEU A 79 14.60 -7.31 2.00
CA LEU A 79 14.46 -6.33 0.93
C LEU A 79 13.38 -5.28 1.29
N SER A 80 12.23 -5.72 1.80
CA SER A 80 11.15 -4.81 2.21
C SER A 80 11.59 -3.87 3.32
N LEU A 81 12.28 -4.40 4.35
CA LEU A 81 12.79 -3.61 5.47
C LEU A 81 13.85 -2.59 5.03
N ILE A 82 14.83 -3.04 4.24
CA ILE A 82 15.91 -2.17 3.75
C ILE A 82 15.35 -1.08 2.83
N TRP A 83 14.45 -1.44 1.91
CA TRP A 83 13.82 -0.48 1.02
C TRP A 83 13.02 0.57 1.79
N TRP A 84 12.23 0.13 2.77
CA TRP A 84 11.47 1.03 3.61
C TRP A 84 12.37 1.99 4.38
N LEU A 85 13.44 1.48 5.01
CA LEU A 85 14.36 2.28 5.82
C LEU A 85 15.18 3.27 4.97
N VAL A 86 15.68 2.83 3.79
CA VAL A 86 16.63 3.60 2.98
C VAL A 86 15.94 4.49 1.96
N VAL A 87 14.73 4.13 1.50
CA VAL A 87 14.03 4.87 0.45
C VAL A 87 12.78 5.56 1.00
N MET A 88 11.89 4.80 1.64
CA MET A 88 10.57 5.33 1.99
C MET A 88 10.61 6.30 3.18
N LEU A 89 11.38 6.00 4.22
CA LEU A 89 11.51 6.91 5.37
C LEU A 89 12.21 8.23 5.03
N PRO A 90 13.35 8.24 4.32
CA PRO A 90 13.97 9.50 3.89
C PRO A 90 13.06 10.30 2.95
N LEU A 91 12.33 9.62 2.06
CA LEU A 91 11.36 10.29 1.20
C LEU A 91 10.21 10.92 2.00
N ALA A 92 9.68 10.21 3.02
CA ALA A 92 8.67 10.76 3.91
C ALA A 92 9.17 12.02 4.65
N ALA A 93 10.43 12.02 5.08
CA ALA A 93 11.05 13.20 5.70
C ALA A 93 11.27 14.36 4.71
N ALA A 94 11.48 14.06 3.44
CA ALA A 94 11.70 15.05 2.39
C ALA A 94 10.38 15.63 1.80
N LEU A 95 9.23 15.01 2.04
CA LEU A 95 7.94 15.44 1.47
C LEU A 95 7.57 16.90 1.74
N PRO A 96 7.78 17.48 2.95
CA PRO A 96 7.46 18.88 3.21
C PRO A 96 8.20 19.80 2.24
N TRP A 97 9.51 19.65 2.17
CA TRP A 97 10.34 20.43 1.25
C TRP A 97 9.93 20.24 -0.22
N PHE A 98 9.59 19.00 -0.60
CA PHE A 98 9.22 18.65 -1.96
C PHE A 98 7.89 19.31 -2.39
N PHE A 99 6.84 19.23 -1.58
CA PHE A 99 5.55 19.83 -1.91
C PHE A 99 5.58 21.35 -1.84
N GLU A 100 6.32 21.95 -0.90
CA GLU A 100 6.55 23.40 -0.87
C GLU A 100 7.22 23.90 -2.15
N ARG A 101 8.18 23.13 -2.70
CA ARG A 101 8.86 23.48 -3.96
C ARG A 101 7.93 23.37 -5.19
N ILE A 102 7.08 22.34 -5.24
CA ILE A 102 6.18 22.13 -6.38
C ILE A 102 5.08 23.17 -6.42
N HIS A 103 4.46 23.45 -5.27
CA HIS A 103 3.34 24.38 -5.21
C HIS A 103 3.79 25.86 -5.23
N GLY A 104 5.03 26.16 -4.85
CA GLY A 104 5.59 27.52 -4.81
C GLY A 104 4.75 28.46 -3.94
N GLU A 105 4.82 29.77 -4.25
CA GLU A 105 4.08 30.81 -3.51
C GLU A 105 2.56 30.84 -3.80
N LEU A 106 2.12 30.15 -4.86
CA LEU A 106 0.71 30.10 -5.27
C LEU A 106 -0.07 28.93 -4.64
N GLY A 107 0.64 28.03 -3.93
CA GLY A 107 0.03 26.89 -3.25
C GLY A 107 -0.82 27.32 -2.06
N GLN A 108 -1.98 26.69 -1.91
CA GLN A 108 -2.78 26.84 -0.68
C GLN A 108 -2.09 26.10 0.46
N PRO A 109 -1.68 26.78 1.55
CA PRO A 109 -0.94 26.14 2.64
C PRO A 109 -1.70 24.97 3.29
N SER A 110 -3.04 25.04 3.32
CA SER A 110 -3.90 23.97 3.85
C SER A 110 -3.79 22.69 3.01
N LEU A 111 -3.79 22.81 1.69
CA LEU A 111 -3.68 21.68 0.78
C LEU A 111 -2.30 21.02 0.90
N VAL A 112 -1.23 21.82 0.89
CA VAL A 112 0.15 21.32 1.03
C VAL A 112 0.33 20.55 2.35
N GLN A 113 -0.21 21.07 3.44
CA GLN A 113 -0.15 20.41 4.74
C GLN A 113 -0.87 19.05 4.73
N LYS A 114 -2.04 18.96 4.10
CA LYS A 114 -2.80 17.71 3.94
C LYS A 114 -2.05 16.70 3.05
N GLU A 115 -1.48 17.15 1.93
CA GLU A 115 -0.67 16.30 1.03
C GLU A 115 0.56 15.73 1.75
N VAL A 116 1.28 16.54 2.50
CA VAL A 116 2.43 16.11 3.29
C VAL A 116 2.01 15.08 4.33
N ALA A 117 0.99 15.38 5.13
CA ALA A 117 0.53 14.48 6.19
C ALA A 117 0.07 13.14 5.60
N TYR A 118 -0.73 13.17 4.54
CA TYR A 118 -1.21 11.96 3.88
C TYR A 118 -0.06 11.13 3.27
N GLY A 119 0.84 11.78 2.54
CA GLY A 119 2.00 11.13 1.93
C GLY A 119 2.96 10.52 2.97
N GLN A 120 3.19 11.21 4.09
CA GLN A 120 4.00 10.70 5.20
C GLN A 120 3.38 9.45 5.82
N ILE A 121 2.06 9.45 6.08
CA ILE A 121 1.35 8.28 6.61
C ILE A 121 1.48 7.10 5.65
N LEU A 122 1.30 7.33 4.34
CA LEU A 122 1.44 6.27 3.33
C LEU A 122 2.85 5.70 3.26
N LEU A 123 3.88 6.54 3.31
CA LEU A 123 5.27 6.09 3.22
C LEU A 123 5.74 5.40 4.50
N VAL A 124 5.38 5.93 5.67
CA VAL A 124 5.69 5.30 6.95
C VAL A 124 4.94 3.96 7.10
N GLY A 125 3.65 3.93 6.77
CA GLY A 125 2.83 2.73 6.75
C GLY A 125 3.16 1.78 5.60
N GLY A 126 3.95 2.22 4.62
CA GLY A 126 4.27 1.46 3.42
C GLY A 126 5.00 0.14 3.68
N LEU A 127 5.69 0.00 4.82
CA LEU A 127 6.25 -1.27 5.24
C LEU A 127 5.19 -2.37 5.30
N PHE A 128 4.04 -2.08 5.92
CA PHE A 128 2.94 -3.06 6.00
C PHE A 128 2.39 -3.42 4.62
N SER A 129 2.35 -2.46 3.70
CA SER A 129 1.96 -2.70 2.30
C SER A 129 2.95 -3.63 1.60
N LEU A 130 4.27 -3.44 1.79
CA LEU A 130 5.30 -4.30 1.22
C LEU A 130 5.26 -5.71 1.82
N LEU A 131 5.08 -5.84 3.13
CA LEU A 131 4.95 -7.14 3.81
C LEU A 131 3.68 -7.89 3.37
N GLY A 132 2.58 -7.18 3.18
CA GLY A 132 1.35 -7.75 2.61
C GLY A 132 1.57 -8.28 1.19
N ARG A 133 2.22 -7.49 0.32
CA ARG A 133 2.57 -7.92 -1.05
C ARG A 133 3.53 -9.10 -1.06
N LEU A 134 4.55 -9.11 -0.19
CA LEU A 134 5.45 -10.25 -0.02
C LEU A 134 4.68 -11.52 0.35
N SER A 135 3.80 -11.43 1.35
CA SER A 135 2.96 -12.55 1.79
C SER A 135 2.08 -13.07 0.65
N HIS A 136 1.43 -12.18 -0.09
CA HIS A 136 0.62 -12.55 -1.26
C HIS A 136 1.47 -13.29 -2.31
N ASN A 137 2.66 -12.78 -2.63
CA ASN A 137 3.57 -13.42 -3.60
C ASN A 137 4.04 -14.81 -3.11
N CYS A 138 4.32 -14.96 -1.81
CA CYS A 138 4.66 -16.27 -1.24
C CYS A 138 3.50 -17.26 -1.37
N PHE A 139 2.27 -16.87 -1.02
CA PHE A 139 1.11 -17.76 -1.13
C PHE A 139 0.74 -18.09 -2.57
N PHE A 140 0.92 -17.15 -3.52
CA PHE A 140 0.79 -17.45 -4.94
C PHE A 140 1.84 -18.46 -5.39
N GLY A 141 3.11 -18.28 -4.98
CA GLY A 141 4.20 -19.21 -5.28
C GLY A 141 3.98 -20.61 -4.68
N LEU A 142 3.34 -20.70 -3.53
CA LEU A 142 2.92 -21.95 -2.89
C LEU A 142 1.65 -22.57 -3.52
N GLN A 143 1.13 -21.98 -4.61
CA GLN A 143 -0.10 -22.39 -5.28
C GLN A 143 -1.34 -22.40 -4.37
N ARG A 144 -1.39 -21.48 -3.39
CA ARG A 144 -2.51 -21.31 -2.45
C ARG A 144 -3.23 -19.97 -2.64
N PRO A 145 -3.76 -19.66 -3.84
CA PRO A 145 -4.37 -18.34 -4.14
C PRO A 145 -5.64 -18.07 -3.31
N LYS A 146 -6.31 -19.11 -2.82
CA LYS A 146 -7.49 -18.96 -1.95
C LYS A 146 -7.18 -18.20 -0.66
N VAL A 147 -5.99 -18.41 -0.07
CA VAL A 147 -5.57 -17.70 1.14
C VAL A 147 -5.47 -16.21 0.85
N VAL A 148 -4.88 -15.83 -0.28
CA VAL A 148 -4.76 -14.43 -0.72
C VAL A 148 -6.13 -13.79 -0.93
N THR A 149 -7.05 -14.50 -1.61
CA THR A 149 -8.41 -13.99 -1.83
C THR A 149 -9.17 -13.76 -0.52
N VAL A 150 -9.12 -14.73 0.40
CA VAL A 150 -9.80 -14.59 1.70
C VAL A 150 -9.20 -13.44 2.50
N SER A 151 -7.86 -13.35 2.59
CA SER A 151 -7.21 -12.26 3.32
C SER A 151 -7.52 -10.88 2.71
N ALA A 152 -7.59 -10.78 1.37
CA ALA A 152 -7.95 -9.54 0.69
C ALA A 152 -9.40 -9.14 0.98
N LEU A 153 -10.35 -10.08 0.94
CA LEU A 153 -11.76 -9.80 1.25
C LEU A 153 -11.93 -9.34 2.71
N VAL A 154 -11.28 -10.03 3.65
CA VAL A 154 -11.30 -9.64 5.07
C VAL A 154 -10.67 -8.26 5.26
N GLY A 155 -9.52 -8.01 4.62
CA GLY A 155 -8.84 -6.72 4.68
C GLY A 155 -9.71 -5.58 4.12
N ASN A 156 -10.34 -5.78 2.97
CA ASN A 156 -11.23 -4.79 2.36
C ASN A 156 -12.48 -4.51 3.22
N LEU A 157 -13.05 -5.55 3.83
CA LEU A 157 -14.19 -5.38 4.74
C LEU A 157 -13.79 -4.61 6.01
N THR A 158 -12.62 -4.92 6.56
CA THR A 158 -12.08 -4.20 7.72
C THR A 158 -11.76 -2.73 7.36
N ASN A 159 -11.17 -2.49 6.18
CA ASN A 159 -10.92 -1.14 5.69
C ASN A 159 -12.23 -0.35 5.56
N PHE A 160 -13.25 -0.92 4.92
CA PHE A 160 -14.56 -0.27 4.80
C PHE A 160 -15.17 0.07 6.15
N ALA A 161 -15.16 -0.88 7.10
CA ALA A 161 -15.70 -0.65 8.44
C ALA A 161 -14.91 0.44 9.20
N ALA A 162 -13.57 0.43 9.09
CA ALA A 162 -12.71 1.43 9.71
C ALA A 162 -12.89 2.80 9.07
N SER A 163 -12.92 2.91 7.74
CA SER A 163 -13.14 4.16 7.01
C SER A 163 -14.50 4.76 7.37
N TYR A 164 -15.55 3.94 7.41
CA TYR A 164 -16.87 4.41 7.80
C TYR A 164 -16.90 4.90 9.25
N ALA A 165 -16.31 4.16 10.18
CA ALA A 165 -16.27 4.53 11.59
C ALA A 165 -15.44 5.81 11.85
N LEU A 166 -14.33 5.99 11.11
CA LEU A 166 -13.47 7.18 11.27
C LEU A 166 -14.07 8.42 10.62
N ILE A 167 -14.77 8.28 9.50
CA ILE A 167 -15.34 9.40 8.76
C ILE A 167 -16.69 9.85 9.38
N PHE A 168 -17.55 8.91 9.76
CA PHE A 168 -18.90 9.18 10.23
C PHE A 168 -19.15 8.86 11.70
N GLY A 169 -18.17 8.21 12.39
CA GLY A 169 -18.31 7.87 13.80
C GLY A 169 -18.28 9.11 14.70
N GLU A 170 -19.11 9.13 15.75
CA GLU A 170 -19.13 10.16 16.80
C GLU A 170 -17.86 10.14 17.69
N SER A 171 -16.80 9.51 17.25
CA SER A 171 -15.56 9.31 18.04
C SER A 171 -14.71 10.58 18.22
N GLY A 172 -15.19 11.75 17.83
CA GLY A 172 -14.56 13.04 18.19
C GLY A 172 -13.13 13.22 17.67
N LEU A 173 -12.71 12.49 16.67
CA LEU A 173 -11.46 12.75 15.97
C LEU A 173 -11.70 13.93 15.01
N PRO A 174 -10.87 14.99 15.11
CA PRO A 174 -11.03 16.19 14.30
C PRO A 174 -10.77 15.89 12.83
#